data_310dae81fe033fdede69f59a2d8383e9
#
_entry.id   310dae81fe033fdede69f59a2d8383e9
#
_cell.length_a   1.000
_cell.length_b   1.000
_cell.length_c   1.000
_cell.angle_alpha   90.00
_cell.angle_beta   90.00
_cell.angle_gamma   90.00
#
_symmetry.space_group_name_H-M   'P 1'
#
loop_
_entity.id
_entity.type
_entity.pdbx_description
1 polymer ?
#
loop_
_entity_poly.entity_id
_entity_poly.type
_entity_poly.pdbx_seq_one_letter_code
_entity_poly.pdbx_strand_id
1 'polypeptide(L)'
;METSGSTILSADIIDYLKRYPDRVIGLGEMMNYPGVVNKNKKTLSKIIAVGSRPKDGHAPLLSGKSLDAYVVAGLGSDHECTNAKEAMEKLRMGMHIMIRQGTHEKNLQDLIVIINEFNSSHMSLVS
;
A
#
# COMPACT_ATOMS: atom_id res chain seq x y z
N MET A 1 3.87 14.65 7.13
CA MET A 1 3.43 13.52 7.98
C MET A 1 2.49 14.08 9.03
N GLU A 2 1.27 13.64 9.08
CA GLU A 2 0.29 14.11 10.06
C GLU A 2 0.66 13.64 11.46
N THR A 3 0.39 14.48 12.45
CA THR A 3 0.65 14.13 13.86
C THR A 3 -0.60 13.45 14.42
N SER A 4 -0.55 12.14 14.59
CA SER A 4 -1.64 11.40 15.24
C SER A 4 -1.56 11.53 16.76
N GLY A 5 -2.73 11.60 17.43
CA GLY A 5 -2.82 11.65 18.89
C GLY A 5 -2.54 10.32 19.60
N SER A 6 -2.29 9.23 18.84
CA SER A 6 -2.03 7.89 19.38
C SER A 6 -1.09 7.08 18.48
N THR A 7 -0.60 5.97 19.01
CA THR A 7 0.26 5.04 18.28
C THR A 7 -0.37 3.65 18.28
N ILE A 8 -0.59 3.08 17.10
CA ILE A 8 -1.01 1.69 16.93
C ILE A 8 0.25 0.81 16.95
N LEU A 9 0.31 -0.14 17.86
CA LEU A 9 1.40 -1.13 17.96
C LEU A 9 1.00 -2.44 17.27
N SER A 10 1.99 -3.29 17.00
CA SER A 10 1.74 -4.64 16.46
C SER A 10 0.86 -5.49 17.38
N ALA A 11 0.94 -5.29 18.69
CA ALA A 11 0.08 -5.96 19.67
C ALA A 11 -1.40 -5.55 19.50
N ASP A 12 -1.67 -4.28 19.24
CA ASP A 12 -3.03 -3.79 19.00
C ASP A 12 -3.61 -4.41 17.73
N ILE A 13 -2.81 -4.51 16.66
CA ILE A 13 -3.21 -5.16 15.40
C ILE A 13 -3.59 -6.62 15.66
N ILE A 14 -2.76 -7.37 16.39
CA ILE A 14 -3.03 -8.78 16.74
C ILE A 14 -4.33 -8.90 17.56
N ASP A 15 -4.54 -8.01 18.52
CA ASP A 15 -5.75 -8.00 19.36
C ASP A 15 -7.00 -7.75 18.51
N TYR A 16 -6.99 -6.73 17.65
CA TYR A 16 -8.11 -6.45 16.74
C TYR A 16 -8.40 -7.60 15.77
N LEU A 17 -7.38 -8.23 15.21
CA LEU A 17 -7.53 -9.39 14.32
C LEU A 17 -8.16 -10.58 15.04
N LYS A 18 -7.86 -10.78 16.33
CA LYS A 18 -8.46 -11.83 17.16
C LYS A 18 -9.91 -11.53 17.57
N ARG A 19 -10.17 -10.28 17.94
CA ARG A 19 -11.52 -9.85 18.38
C ARG A 19 -12.52 -9.75 17.23
N TYR A 20 -12.05 -9.36 16.05
CA TYR A 20 -12.91 -9.07 14.91
C TYR A 20 -12.42 -9.74 13.62
N PRO A 21 -12.27 -11.08 13.61
CA PRO A 21 -11.63 -11.81 12.50
C PRO A 21 -12.34 -11.63 11.16
N ASP A 22 -13.67 -11.45 11.18
CA ASP A 22 -14.50 -11.29 9.99
C ASP A 22 -14.70 -9.82 9.57
N ARG A 23 -14.23 -8.87 10.37
CA ARG A 23 -14.41 -7.43 10.14
C ARG A 23 -13.10 -6.72 9.83
N VAL A 24 -11.99 -7.16 10.39
CA VAL A 24 -10.65 -6.61 10.13
C VAL A 24 -10.02 -7.41 9.00
N ILE A 25 -10.09 -6.89 7.80
CA ILE A 25 -9.68 -7.60 6.57
C ILE A 25 -8.19 -7.48 6.26
N GLY A 26 -7.50 -6.46 6.79
CA GLY A 26 -6.10 -6.23 6.46
C GLY A 26 -5.49 -5.06 7.21
N LEU A 27 -4.29 -4.67 6.80
CA LEU A 27 -3.61 -3.45 7.24
C LEU A 27 -3.89 -2.36 6.21
N GLY A 28 -4.57 -1.30 6.65
CA GLY A 28 -4.73 -0.08 5.85
C GLY A 28 -3.44 0.72 5.82
N GLU A 29 -3.25 1.43 4.79
CA GLU A 29 -2.23 2.42 4.46
C GLU A 29 -0.91 2.41 5.27
N MET A 30 0.09 1.71 4.76
CA MET A 30 1.45 1.75 5.33
C MET A 30 2.20 2.99 4.81
N MET A 31 1.95 4.16 5.41
CA MET A 31 2.59 5.43 5.04
C MET A 31 4.11 5.45 5.25
N ASN A 32 4.62 4.68 6.20
CA ASN A 32 6.04 4.67 6.54
C ASN A 32 6.84 3.71 5.63
N TYR A 33 6.79 3.93 4.30
CA TYR A 33 7.60 3.13 3.38
C TYR A 33 9.12 3.25 3.65
N PRO A 34 9.67 4.42 4.07
CA PRO A 34 11.09 4.47 4.44
C PRO A 34 11.43 3.53 5.59
N GLY A 35 10.54 3.38 6.55
CA GLY A 35 10.71 2.43 7.64
C GLY A 35 10.68 0.97 7.18
N VAL A 36 9.90 0.64 6.15
CA VAL A 36 9.90 -0.70 5.54
C VAL A 36 11.24 -0.96 4.86
N VAL A 37 11.64 -0.08 3.94
CA VAL A 37 12.87 -0.21 3.15
C VAL A 37 14.11 -0.26 4.04
N ASN A 38 14.17 0.56 5.09
CA ASN A 38 15.29 0.61 6.04
C ASN A 38 15.17 -0.40 7.19
N LYS A 39 14.28 -1.38 7.08
CA LYS A 39 14.13 -2.50 8.02
C LYS A 39 13.85 -2.06 9.46
N ASN A 40 13.06 -1.00 9.65
CA ASN A 40 12.66 -0.55 10.96
C ASN A 40 11.82 -1.62 11.67
N LYS A 41 12.28 -2.11 12.81
CA LYS A 41 11.65 -3.21 13.55
C LYS A 41 10.19 -2.93 13.93
N LYS A 42 9.86 -1.71 14.34
CA LYS A 42 8.48 -1.33 14.71
C LYS A 42 7.56 -1.32 13.50
N THR A 43 8.03 -0.88 12.34
CA THR A 43 7.27 -0.89 11.09
C THR A 43 7.06 -2.32 10.61
N LEU A 44 8.12 -3.11 10.52
CA LEU A 44 8.04 -4.51 10.07
C LEU A 44 7.18 -5.37 10.99
N SER A 45 7.21 -5.16 12.31
CA SER A 45 6.37 -5.92 13.25
C SER A 45 4.88 -5.72 13.01
N LYS A 46 4.43 -4.55 12.53
CA LYS A 46 3.03 -4.30 12.15
C LYS A 46 2.64 -5.10 10.90
N ILE A 47 3.52 -5.13 9.90
CA ILE A 47 3.31 -5.90 8.66
C ILE A 47 3.23 -7.41 8.98
N ILE A 48 4.14 -7.90 9.81
CA ILE A 48 4.16 -9.31 10.24
C ILE A 48 2.91 -9.66 11.04
N ALA A 49 2.43 -8.77 11.90
CA ALA A 49 1.25 -8.98 12.74
C ALA A 49 -0.03 -9.27 11.93
N VAL A 50 -0.12 -8.75 10.72
CA VAL A 50 -1.28 -8.95 9.81
C VAL A 50 -1.27 -10.32 9.13
N GLY A 51 -0.12 -11.00 9.09
CA GLY A 51 0.02 -12.32 8.46
C GLY A 51 -0.22 -12.28 6.95
N SER A 52 -1.04 -13.20 6.43
CA SER A 52 -1.36 -13.32 5.01
C SER A 52 -2.45 -12.36 4.50
N ARG A 53 -3.05 -11.57 5.38
CA ARG A 53 -4.12 -10.64 5.00
C ARG A 53 -3.57 -9.49 4.13
N PRO A 54 -4.43 -8.82 3.33
CA PRO A 54 -4.04 -7.69 2.51
C PRO A 54 -3.33 -6.58 3.32
N LYS A 55 -2.37 -5.94 2.68
CA LYS A 55 -1.63 -4.80 3.24
C LYS A 55 -1.55 -3.73 2.17
N ASP A 56 -2.24 -2.63 2.45
CA ASP A 56 -2.23 -1.48 1.57
C ASP A 56 -0.98 -0.62 1.78
N GLY A 57 -0.45 -0.10 0.70
CA GLY A 57 0.75 0.72 0.67
C GLY A 57 0.47 2.19 0.42
N HIS A 58 1.46 2.99 0.73
CA HIS A 58 1.53 4.42 0.44
C HIS A 58 2.98 4.77 0.15
N ALA A 59 3.39 4.68 -1.11
CA ALA A 59 4.80 4.77 -1.46
C ALA A 59 5.03 5.57 -2.75
N PRO A 60 4.69 6.89 -2.74
CA PRO A 60 4.87 7.73 -3.92
C PRO A 60 6.33 7.74 -4.36
N LEU A 61 6.54 7.64 -5.68
CA LEU A 61 7.86 7.67 -6.35
C LEU A 61 8.82 6.53 -5.94
N LEU A 62 8.34 5.53 -5.20
CA LEU A 62 9.18 4.39 -4.83
C LEU A 62 9.43 3.50 -6.05
N SER A 63 10.70 3.19 -6.33
CA SER A 63 11.14 2.44 -7.52
C SER A 63 12.39 1.60 -7.25
N GLY A 64 12.77 0.74 -8.20
CA GLY A 64 13.97 -0.07 -8.17
C GLY A 64 14.09 -0.96 -6.95
N LYS A 65 15.30 -1.17 -6.44
CA LYS A 65 15.57 -2.06 -5.28
C LYS A 65 14.77 -1.71 -4.02
N SER A 66 14.40 -0.45 -3.84
CA SER A 66 13.57 -0.03 -2.71
C SER A 66 12.13 -0.49 -2.89
N LEU A 67 11.61 -0.48 -4.11
CA LEU A 67 10.31 -1.06 -4.44
C LEU A 67 10.34 -2.60 -4.27
N ASP A 68 11.40 -3.27 -4.72
CA ASP A 68 11.57 -4.71 -4.50
C ASP A 68 11.46 -5.06 -3.01
N ALA A 69 12.19 -4.33 -2.16
CA ALA A 69 12.15 -4.54 -0.71
C ALA A 69 10.76 -4.30 -0.11
N TYR A 70 10.02 -3.32 -0.63
CA TYR A 70 8.67 -2.98 -0.21
C TYR A 70 7.66 -4.09 -0.55
N VAL A 71 7.72 -4.59 -1.77
CA VAL A 71 6.86 -5.70 -2.23
C VAL A 71 7.19 -7.00 -1.49
N VAL A 72 8.48 -7.33 -1.31
CA VAL A 72 8.92 -8.50 -0.53
C VAL A 72 8.47 -8.43 0.93
N ALA A 73 8.34 -7.24 1.50
CA ALA A 73 7.76 -7.06 2.84
C ALA A 73 6.25 -7.38 2.90
N GLY A 74 5.60 -7.55 1.75
CA GLY A 74 4.21 -7.99 1.63
C GLY A 74 3.19 -6.88 1.39
N LEU A 75 3.61 -5.67 1.01
CA LEU A 75 2.72 -4.59 0.58
C LEU A 75 2.21 -4.93 -0.84
N GLY A 76 0.91 -5.12 -0.98
CA GLY A 76 0.30 -5.65 -2.21
C GLY A 76 -0.46 -4.62 -3.04
N SER A 77 -0.61 -3.39 -2.56
CA SER A 77 -1.31 -2.31 -3.27
C SER A 77 -0.66 -0.96 -3.03
N ASP A 78 -0.99 0.01 -3.87
CA ASP A 78 -0.60 1.41 -3.68
C ASP A 78 -1.65 2.33 -4.32
N HIS A 79 -1.95 3.43 -3.64
CA HIS A 79 -2.90 4.46 -4.09
C HIS A 79 -2.22 5.84 -4.31
N GLU A 80 -0.90 5.92 -4.17
CA GLU A 80 -0.14 7.18 -4.28
C GLU A 80 0.73 7.29 -5.53
N CYS A 81 0.49 6.47 -6.55
CA CYS A 81 1.20 6.61 -7.82
C CYS A 81 0.95 8.00 -8.44
N THR A 82 2.02 8.69 -8.77
CA THR A 82 1.98 10.05 -9.31
C THR A 82 2.03 10.11 -10.83
N ASN A 83 2.48 9.04 -11.48
CA ASN A 83 2.63 8.98 -12.93
C ASN A 83 2.57 7.55 -13.48
N ALA A 84 2.35 7.45 -14.78
CA ALA A 84 2.22 6.18 -15.50
C ALA A 84 3.45 5.26 -15.38
N LYS A 85 4.67 5.82 -15.40
CA LYS A 85 5.91 5.04 -15.30
C LYS A 85 6.03 4.33 -13.96
N GLU A 86 5.77 5.05 -12.89
CA GLU A 86 5.76 4.54 -11.52
C GLU A 86 4.70 3.43 -11.35
N ALA A 87 3.47 3.69 -11.80
CA ALA A 87 2.39 2.72 -11.71
C ALA A 87 2.68 1.44 -12.49
N MET A 88 3.24 1.56 -13.70
CA MET A 88 3.64 0.40 -14.49
C MET A 88 4.76 -0.42 -13.85
N GLU A 89 5.70 0.20 -13.15
CA GLU A 89 6.74 -0.53 -12.43
C GLU A 89 6.13 -1.34 -11.28
N LYS A 90 5.25 -0.75 -10.49
CA LYS A 90 4.53 -1.42 -9.39
C LYS A 90 3.62 -2.55 -9.89
N LEU A 91 2.89 -2.32 -10.98
CA LEU A 91 2.08 -3.38 -11.64
C LEU A 91 2.93 -4.58 -12.07
N ARG A 92 4.12 -4.36 -12.65
CA ARG A 92 5.04 -5.44 -13.02
C ARG A 92 5.54 -6.24 -11.82
N MET A 93 5.57 -5.64 -10.65
CA MET A 93 5.89 -6.31 -9.39
C MET A 93 4.68 -7.01 -8.76
N GLY A 94 3.52 -7.01 -9.42
CA GLY A 94 2.30 -7.66 -8.97
C GLY A 94 1.47 -6.85 -7.98
N MET A 95 1.75 -5.57 -7.79
CA MET A 95 0.94 -4.71 -6.93
C MET A 95 -0.39 -4.34 -7.60
N HIS A 96 -1.43 -4.17 -6.79
CA HIS A 96 -2.70 -3.59 -7.21
C HIS A 96 -2.62 -2.06 -7.12
N ILE A 97 -2.98 -1.35 -8.19
CA ILE A 97 -2.93 0.12 -8.24
C ILE A 97 -4.34 0.69 -8.12
N MET A 98 -4.53 1.55 -7.14
CA MET A 98 -5.77 2.29 -6.94
C MET A 98 -5.62 3.69 -7.52
N ILE A 99 -6.42 3.98 -8.54
CA ILE A 99 -6.45 5.29 -9.22
C ILE A 99 -7.48 6.15 -8.51
N ARG A 100 -7.07 7.33 -8.05
CA ARG A 100 -7.93 8.23 -7.28
C ARG A 100 -8.44 9.40 -8.13
N GLN A 101 -9.70 9.75 -7.87
CA GLN A 101 -10.32 10.97 -8.38
C GLN A 101 -11.20 11.59 -7.29
N GLY A 102 -10.57 11.94 -6.19
CA GLY A 102 -11.19 12.59 -5.04
C GLY A 102 -11.15 14.12 -5.13
N THR A 103 -11.46 14.77 -4.02
CA THR A 103 -11.44 16.23 -3.92
C THR A 103 -10.02 16.79 -3.93
N HIS A 104 -9.10 16.17 -3.23
CA HIS A 104 -7.71 16.62 -3.08
C HIS A 104 -6.76 15.80 -3.96
N GLU A 105 -6.89 14.49 -3.96
CA GLU A 105 -6.00 13.57 -4.66
C GLU A 105 -6.59 13.16 -6.01
N LYS A 106 -5.91 13.55 -7.10
CA LYS A 106 -6.39 13.40 -8.47
C LYS A 106 -5.27 12.90 -9.36
N ASN A 107 -5.19 11.59 -9.55
CA ASN A 107 -4.21 10.98 -10.45
C ASN A 107 -4.84 10.21 -11.63
N LEU A 108 -6.16 10.34 -11.80
CA LEU A 108 -6.89 9.62 -12.85
C LEU A 108 -6.35 9.94 -14.25
N GLN A 109 -6.12 11.21 -14.58
CA GLN A 109 -5.66 11.61 -15.92
C GLN A 109 -4.28 11.05 -16.24
N ASP A 110 -3.40 10.99 -15.25
CA ASP A 110 -2.03 10.50 -15.41
C ASP A 110 -1.95 8.97 -15.50
N LEU A 111 -2.90 8.26 -14.89
CA LEU A 111 -2.86 6.81 -14.77
C LEU A 111 -3.84 6.08 -15.68
N ILE A 112 -4.94 6.69 -16.11
CA ILE A 112 -5.94 6.01 -16.94
C ILE A 112 -5.36 5.52 -18.27
N VAL A 113 -4.35 6.20 -18.77
CA VAL A 113 -3.70 5.90 -20.06
C VAL A 113 -2.95 4.56 -20.09
N ILE A 114 -2.66 3.98 -18.92
CA ILE A 114 -1.96 2.70 -18.84
C ILE A 114 -2.91 1.50 -18.71
N ILE A 115 -4.21 1.73 -18.54
CA ILE A 115 -5.18 0.64 -18.40
C ILE A 115 -5.33 -0.08 -19.73
N ASN A 116 -5.26 -1.41 -19.68
CA ASN A 116 -5.48 -2.28 -20.83
C ASN A 116 -6.05 -3.64 -20.36
N GLU A 117 -6.38 -4.51 -21.33
CA GLU A 117 -6.98 -5.83 -21.04
C GLU A 117 -6.10 -6.74 -20.15
N PHE A 118 -4.78 -6.57 -20.16
CA PHE A 118 -3.86 -7.43 -19.40
C PHE A 118 -3.67 -6.97 -17.94
N ASN A 119 -3.89 -5.70 -17.63
CA ASN A 119 -3.63 -5.15 -16.30
C ASN A 119 -4.87 -4.61 -15.57
N SER A 120 -6.01 -4.54 -16.23
CA SER A 120 -7.24 -3.98 -15.64
C SER A 120 -7.70 -4.71 -14.38
N SER A 121 -7.43 -6.01 -14.24
CA SER A 121 -7.74 -6.80 -13.05
C SER A 121 -6.86 -6.42 -11.82
N HIS A 122 -5.74 -5.76 -12.04
CA HIS A 122 -4.84 -5.25 -11.01
C HIS A 122 -4.97 -3.74 -10.78
N MET A 123 -6.08 -3.16 -11.24
CA MET A 123 -6.34 -1.73 -11.08
C MET A 123 -7.77 -1.49 -10.62
N SER A 124 -7.98 -0.46 -9.81
CA SER A 124 -9.32 -0.02 -9.39
C SER A 124 -9.41 1.50 -9.38
N LEU A 125 -10.63 2.00 -9.58
CA LEU A 125 -10.95 3.43 -9.40
C LEU A 125 -11.49 3.61 -8.00
N VAL A 126 -10.97 4.59 -7.28
CA VAL A 126 -11.37 4.93 -5.92
C VAL A 126 -11.52 6.44 -5.75
N SER A 127 -12.27 6.88 -4.73
CA SER A 127 -12.50 8.29 -4.44
C SER A 127 -12.18 8.62 -2.98
#